data_770df33d9d901c9444a6cbe2d9de532d
#
_entry.id   770df33d9d901c9444a6cbe2d9de532d
#
_cell.length_a   1.000
_cell.length_b   1.000
_cell.length_c   1.000
_cell.angle_alpha   90.00
_cell.angle_beta   90.00
_cell.angle_gamma   90.00
#
_symmetry.space_group_name_H-M   'P 1'
#
loop_
_entity.id
_entity.type
_entity.pdbx_description
1 polymer ?
#
loop_
_entity_poly.entity_id
_entity_poly.type
_entity_poly.pdbx_seq_one_letter_code
_entity_poly.pdbx_strand_id
1 'polypeptide(L)'
;MNTSLKDELVEIIEKDQWMIEVLKNIRNLNLKDCWIGAGFVRNKVWDHKHGKSRTNLNDIDIIYFDESKKSKADDLLIEDKLKKANPTLNWSVKNQSRMNARNGHKKYANCIEAISFWPETATSIAVRLNARDKIECIAPYGLEDLFDLLVIPTPKFDLEIYNARIEKKEWSKKWDKLKIERTAKMFFTK
;
A
#
# COMPACT_ATOMS: atom_id res chain seq x y z
N MET A 1 -9.60 -12.56 -24.41
CA MET A 1 -10.25 -12.39 -23.09
C MET A 1 -9.66 -11.16 -22.46
N ASN A 2 -10.50 -10.22 -22.03
CA ASN A 2 -10.00 -9.01 -21.38
C ASN A 2 -9.63 -9.39 -19.92
N THR A 3 -8.36 -9.45 -19.61
CA THR A 3 -7.87 -9.73 -18.24
C THR A 3 -8.23 -8.54 -17.34
N SER A 4 -8.80 -8.79 -16.17
CA SER A 4 -9.10 -7.70 -15.24
C SER A 4 -7.81 -7.09 -14.68
N LEU A 5 -7.82 -5.81 -14.29
CA LEU A 5 -6.65 -5.18 -13.67
C LEU A 5 -6.21 -5.90 -12.38
N LYS A 6 -7.16 -6.54 -11.71
CA LYS A 6 -6.86 -7.36 -10.53
C LYS A 6 -6.08 -8.62 -10.91
N ASP A 7 -6.44 -9.29 -11.99
CA ASP A 7 -5.72 -10.47 -12.46
C ASP A 7 -4.33 -10.09 -12.95
N GLU A 8 -4.20 -8.94 -13.67
CA GLU A 8 -2.90 -8.40 -14.10
C GLU A 8 -2.01 -8.08 -12.88
N LEU A 9 -2.56 -7.47 -11.82
CA LEU A 9 -1.83 -7.21 -10.57
C LEU A 9 -1.33 -8.51 -9.93
N VAL A 10 -2.21 -9.52 -9.84
CA VAL A 10 -1.87 -10.84 -9.29
C VAL A 10 -0.73 -11.46 -10.09
N GLU A 11 -0.83 -11.48 -11.41
CA GLU A 11 0.20 -12.04 -12.29
C GLU A 11 1.55 -11.32 -12.14
N ILE A 12 1.57 -9.98 -12.03
CA ILE A 12 2.78 -9.17 -11.81
C ILE A 12 3.46 -9.55 -10.48
N ILE A 13 2.66 -9.79 -9.43
CA ILE A 13 3.19 -10.13 -8.10
C ILE A 13 3.64 -11.60 -8.06
N GLU A 14 2.87 -12.53 -8.63
CA GLU A 14 3.20 -13.98 -8.66
C GLU A 14 4.53 -14.26 -9.39
N LYS A 15 4.87 -13.46 -10.40
CA LYS A 15 6.16 -13.54 -11.10
C LYS A 15 7.35 -13.03 -10.27
N ASP A 16 7.11 -12.44 -9.12
CA ASP A 16 8.15 -11.89 -8.25
C ASP A 16 8.33 -12.73 -6.99
N GLN A 17 9.25 -13.71 -7.06
CA GLN A 17 9.52 -14.65 -5.98
C GLN A 17 9.81 -13.96 -4.65
N TRP A 18 10.56 -12.84 -4.66
CA TRP A 18 10.84 -12.10 -3.44
C TRP A 18 9.56 -11.52 -2.81
N MET A 19 8.64 -10.98 -3.61
CA MET A 19 7.36 -10.48 -3.08
C MET A 19 6.54 -11.61 -2.46
N ILE A 20 6.51 -12.77 -3.11
CA ILE A 20 5.81 -13.96 -2.58
C ILE A 20 6.42 -14.40 -1.24
N GLU A 21 7.73 -14.43 -1.11
CA GLU A 21 8.40 -14.77 0.15
C GLU A 21 8.09 -13.76 1.27
N VAL A 22 8.12 -12.47 0.96
CA VAL A 22 7.72 -11.42 1.90
C VAL A 22 6.27 -11.60 2.35
N LEU A 23 5.34 -11.83 1.40
CA LEU A 23 3.92 -12.07 1.71
C LEU A 23 3.71 -13.31 2.58
N LYS A 24 4.45 -14.40 2.35
CA LYS A 24 4.42 -15.61 3.19
C LYS A 24 4.89 -15.32 4.61
N ASN A 25 5.97 -14.58 4.76
CA ASN A 25 6.49 -14.20 6.08
C ASN A 25 5.46 -13.38 6.89
N ILE A 26 4.79 -12.44 6.22
CA ILE A 26 3.76 -11.61 6.88
C ILE A 26 2.52 -12.43 7.23
N ARG A 27 2.06 -13.33 6.36
CA ARG A 27 0.95 -14.23 6.67
C ARG A 27 1.22 -15.07 7.94
N ASN A 28 2.46 -15.54 8.10
CA ASN A 28 2.87 -16.35 9.25
C ASN A 28 2.82 -15.60 10.59
N LEU A 29 2.71 -14.28 10.58
CA LEU A 29 2.46 -13.48 11.79
C LEU A 29 1.05 -13.67 12.35
N ASN A 30 0.13 -14.20 11.55
CA ASN A 30 -1.27 -14.45 11.90
C ASN A 30 -1.97 -13.24 12.55
N LEU A 31 -1.72 -12.05 12.00
CA LEU A 31 -2.35 -10.81 12.45
C LEU A 31 -3.75 -10.66 11.84
N LYS A 32 -4.67 -10.06 12.60
CA LYS A 32 -6.02 -9.79 12.13
C LYS A 32 -6.02 -8.73 11.04
N ASP A 33 -6.77 -8.96 9.96
CA ASP A 33 -6.92 -8.04 8.82
C ASP A 33 -5.58 -7.42 8.40
N CYS A 34 -4.59 -8.28 8.07
CA CYS A 34 -3.21 -7.90 7.81
C CYS A 34 -2.91 -7.84 6.31
N TRP A 35 -2.23 -6.78 5.88
CA TRP A 35 -1.92 -6.48 4.50
C TRP A 35 -0.55 -5.81 4.36
N ILE A 36 0.04 -5.89 3.17
CA ILE A 36 1.22 -5.09 2.79
C ILE A 36 0.78 -4.11 1.71
N GLY A 37 1.03 -2.81 1.91
CA GLY A 37 0.51 -1.78 1.03
C GLY A 37 1.52 -0.79 0.49
N ALA A 38 1.00 0.33 0.01
CA ALA A 38 1.76 1.49 -0.42
C ALA A 38 2.86 1.16 -1.44
N GLY A 39 4.11 1.52 -1.12
CA GLY A 39 5.27 1.37 -2.00
C GLY A 39 5.53 -0.07 -2.45
N PHE A 40 5.23 -1.06 -1.63
CA PHE A 40 5.42 -2.47 -1.97
C PHE A 40 4.63 -2.89 -3.22
N VAL A 41 3.39 -2.44 -3.34
CA VAL A 41 2.51 -2.73 -4.48
C VAL A 41 2.72 -1.72 -5.60
N ARG A 42 2.62 -0.42 -5.26
CA ARG A 42 2.67 0.67 -6.23
C ARG A 42 3.95 0.68 -7.05
N ASN A 43 5.12 0.60 -6.40
CA ASN A 43 6.39 0.65 -7.11
C ASN A 43 6.56 -0.57 -8.02
N LYS A 44 6.08 -1.76 -7.61
CA LYS A 44 6.14 -2.96 -8.44
C LYS A 44 5.39 -2.80 -9.76
N VAL A 45 4.17 -2.24 -9.72
CA VAL A 45 3.39 -1.98 -10.93
C VAL A 45 4.06 -0.88 -11.77
N TRP A 46 4.53 0.20 -11.15
CA TRP A 46 5.22 1.26 -11.87
C TRP A 46 6.53 0.79 -12.51
N ASP A 47 7.31 -0.04 -11.82
CA ASP A 47 8.51 -0.66 -12.39
C ASP A 47 8.16 -1.53 -13.60
N HIS A 48 7.11 -2.36 -13.48
CA HIS A 48 6.63 -3.21 -14.57
C HIS A 48 6.23 -2.39 -15.81
N LYS A 49 5.44 -1.33 -15.62
CA LYS A 49 4.99 -0.42 -16.70
C LYS A 49 6.13 0.37 -17.36
N HIS A 50 7.26 0.51 -16.65
CA HIS A 50 8.46 1.18 -17.17
C HIS A 50 9.53 0.20 -17.67
N GLY A 51 9.27 -1.12 -17.64
CA GLY A 51 10.27 -2.13 -18.01
C GLY A 51 11.51 -2.12 -17.13
N LYS A 52 11.35 -1.71 -15.86
CA LYS A 52 12.46 -1.62 -14.89
C LYS A 52 12.53 -2.86 -14.01
N SER A 53 13.73 -3.14 -13.56
CA SER A 53 13.95 -4.02 -12.41
C SER A 53 13.38 -3.35 -11.14
N ARG A 54 13.31 -4.11 -10.04
CA ARG A 54 12.79 -3.57 -8.78
C ARG A 54 13.55 -2.33 -8.31
N THR A 55 12.84 -1.23 -8.13
CA THR A 55 13.36 -0.05 -7.43
C THR A 55 13.42 -0.30 -5.92
N ASN A 56 14.42 0.26 -5.26
CA ASN A 56 14.57 0.12 -3.82
C ASN A 56 13.35 0.72 -3.09
N LEU A 57 12.82 -0.05 -2.15
CA LEU A 57 11.81 0.41 -1.21
C LEU A 57 12.49 1.11 -0.03
N ASN A 58 11.92 2.22 0.40
CA ASN A 58 12.38 2.88 1.63
C ASN A 58 11.97 2.05 2.86
N ASP A 59 10.78 1.49 2.81
CA ASP A 59 10.15 0.67 3.84
C ASP A 59 9.12 -0.29 3.23
N ILE A 60 8.74 -1.28 4.01
CA ILE A 60 7.64 -2.20 3.70
C ILE A 60 6.53 -1.91 4.69
N ASP A 61 5.46 -1.29 4.21
CA ASP A 61 4.31 -0.89 5.01
C ASP A 61 3.39 -2.08 5.27
N ILE A 62 3.44 -2.60 6.49
CA ILE A 62 2.54 -3.63 6.99
C ILE A 62 1.45 -2.94 7.81
N ILE A 63 0.22 -3.13 7.40
CA ILE A 63 -0.95 -2.64 8.10
C ILE A 63 -1.78 -3.82 8.60
N TYR A 64 -2.35 -3.67 9.78
CA TYR A 64 -3.29 -4.63 10.32
C TYR A 64 -4.37 -3.93 11.15
N PHE A 65 -5.48 -4.60 11.43
CA PHE A 65 -6.56 -4.04 12.21
C PHE A 65 -6.92 -4.95 13.38
N ASP A 66 -6.52 -4.56 14.58
CA ASP A 66 -6.82 -5.30 15.81
C ASP A 66 -7.10 -4.33 16.96
N GLU A 67 -8.37 -4.22 17.37
CA GLU A 67 -8.80 -3.34 18.45
C GLU A 67 -8.34 -3.82 19.86
N SER A 68 -7.92 -5.08 19.98
CA SER A 68 -7.38 -5.60 21.24
C SER A 68 -5.94 -5.13 21.49
N LYS A 69 -5.19 -4.75 20.43
CA LYS A 69 -3.83 -4.24 20.50
C LYS A 69 -3.80 -2.72 20.46
N LYS A 70 -3.78 -2.12 21.64
CA LYS A 70 -3.94 -0.65 21.79
C LYS A 70 -2.63 0.12 21.89
N SER A 71 -1.49 -0.57 22.03
CA SER A 71 -0.19 0.06 22.24
C SER A 71 0.64 0.12 20.95
N LYS A 72 1.41 1.21 20.80
CA LYS A 72 2.47 1.26 19.78
C LYS A 72 3.55 0.20 20.04
N ALA A 73 3.72 -0.24 21.27
CA ALA A 73 4.68 -1.29 21.63
C ALA A 73 4.34 -2.63 20.93
N ASP A 74 3.06 -2.92 20.68
CA ASP A 74 2.65 -4.11 19.93
C ASP A 74 3.20 -4.09 18.50
N ASP A 75 3.15 -2.93 17.83
CA ASP A 75 3.71 -2.77 16.48
C ASP A 75 5.23 -2.96 16.49
N LEU A 76 5.93 -2.35 17.45
CA LEU A 76 7.38 -2.43 17.58
C LEU A 76 7.87 -3.86 17.85
N LEU A 77 7.13 -4.64 18.64
CA LEU A 77 7.44 -6.06 18.86
C LEU A 77 7.33 -6.88 17.57
N ILE A 78 6.38 -6.54 16.70
CA ILE A 78 6.23 -7.20 15.39
C ILE A 78 7.36 -6.76 14.45
N GLU A 79 7.69 -5.46 14.41
CA GLU A 79 8.81 -4.93 13.63
C GLU A 79 10.13 -5.62 14.04
N ASP A 80 10.39 -5.78 15.33
CA ASP A 80 11.58 -6.47 15.87
C ASP A 80 11.67 -7.94 15.43
N LYS A 81 10.55 -8.66 15.47
CA LYS A 81 10.49 -10.05 14.99
C LYS A 81 10.83 -10.13 13.50
N LEU A 82 10.26 -9.25 12.69
CA LEU A 82 10.52 -9.19 11.27
C LEU A 82 11.96 -8.81 10.95
N LYS A 83 12.52 -7.84 11.68
CA LYS A 83 13.90 -7.40 11.53
C LYS A 83 14.91 -8.50 11.91
N LYS A 84 14.60 -9.31 12.93
CA LYS A 84 15.43 -10.47 13.27
C LYS A 84 15.39 -11.54 12.18
N ALA A 85 14.22 -11.78 11.58
CA ALA A 85 14.06 -12.75 10.50
C ALA A 85 14.67 -12.26 9.17
N ASN A 86 14.61 -10.97 8.88
CA ASN A 86 15.16 -10.36 7.67
C ASN A 86 15.69 -8.95 7.96
N PRO A 87 16.96 -8.84 8.41
CA PRO A 87 17.54 -7.59 8.87
C PRO A 87 17.84 -6.58 7.74
N THR A 88 17.83 -7.01 6.48
CA THR A 88 18.10 -6.16 5.32
C THR A 88 16.90 -5.33 4.89
N LEU A 89 15.69 -5.68 5.36
CA LEU A 89 14.46 -4.98 5.02
C LEU A 89 14.08 -3.99 6.11
N ASN A 90 13.61 -2.82 5.68
CA ASN A 90 13.08 -1.81 6.59
C ASN A 90 11.58 -2.04 6.76
N TRP A 91 11.17 -2.50 7.93
CA TRP A 91 9.80 -2.84 8.25
C TRP A 91 9.08 -1.67 8.93
N SER A 92 7.86 -1.38 8.49
CA SER A 92 6.96 -0.40 9.10
C SER A 92 5.64 -1.09 9.42
N VAL A 93 5.38 -1.37 10.69
CA VAL A 93 4.15 -2.05 11.13
C VAL A 93 3.23 -1.05 11.81
N LYS A 94 1.96 -1.01 11.40
CA LYS A 94 0.98 -0.04 11.93
C LYS A 94 -0.39 -0.68 12.13
N ASN A 95 -0.84 -0.72 13.37
CA ASN A 95 -2.23 -1.08 13.68
C ASN A 95 -3.17 0.07 13.30
N GLN A 96 -4.00 -0.15 12.29
CA GLN A 96 -4.91 0.86 11.77
C GLN A 96 -6.05 1.21 12.73
N SER A 97 -6.36 0.35 13.69
CA SER A 97 -7.36 0.67 14.74
C SER A 97 -6.96 1.86 15.63
N ARG A 98 -5.68 2.29 15.59
CA ARG A 98 -5.15 3.43 16.34
C ARG A 98 -4.83 4.65 15.46
N MET A 99 -4.70 4.45 14.15
CA MET A 99 -4.24 5.52 13.24
C MET A 99 -5.29 6.62 13.05
N ASN A 100 -6.58 6.30 13.18
CA ASN A 100 -7.64 7.29 13.12
C ASN A 100 -7.46 8.43 14.13
N ALA A 101 -7.18 8.12 15.40
CA ALA A 101 -6.98 9.12 16.43
C ALA A 101 -5.73 10.00 16.16
N ARG A 102 -4.64 9.38 15.68
CA ARG A 102 -3.43 10.10 15.30
C ARG A 102 -3.65 11.06 14.13
N ASN A 103 -4.52 10.69 13.19
CA ASN A 103 -4.79 11.45 11.98
C ASN A 103 -5.99 12.41 12.11
N GLY A 104 -6.65 12.48 13.29
CA GLY A 104 -7.84 13.30 13.50
C GLY A 104 -9.09 12.80 12.78
N HIS A 105 -9.14 11.50 12.42
CA HIS A 105 -10.26 10.90 11.71
C HIS A 105 -11.23 10.20 12.66
N LYS A 106 -12.45 9.94 12.18
CA LYS A 106 -13.37 9.01 12.83
C LYS A 106 -12.76 7.62 12.87
N LYS A 107 -13.24 6.79 13.79
CA LYS A 107 -12.78 5.41 13.96
C LYS A 107 -12.96 4.61 12.65
N TYR A 108 -11.90 3.96 12.23
CA TYR A 108 -11.95 3.04 11.08
C TYR A 108 -12.57 1.72 11.48
N ALA A 109 -13.27 1.06 10.56
CA ALA A 109 -13.83 -0.26 10.76
C ALA A 109 -12.85 -1.41 10.40
N ASN A 110 -11.91 -1.16 9.49
CA ASN A 110 -10.97 -2.16 8.95
C ASN A 110 -9.82 -1.49 8.17
N CYS A 111 -8.91 -2.30 7.61
CA CYS A 111 -7.79 -1.79 6.82
C CYS A 111 -8.22 -1.11 5.51
N ILE A 112 -9.28 -1.59 4.82
CA ILE A 112 -9.70 -0.95 3.56
C ILE A 112 -10.22 0.46 3.80
N GLU A 113 -10.96 0.69 4.89
CA GLU A 113 -11.38 2.05 5.26
C GLU A 113 -10.17 2.90 5.63
N ALA A 114 -9.23 2.36 6.41
CA ALA A 114 -8.04 3.10 6.80
C ALA A 114 -7.20 3.58 5.62
N ILE A 115 -6.95 2.71 4.64
CA ILE A 115 -6.18 3.09 3.44
C ILE A 115 -6.93 4.05 2.52
N SER A 116 -8.25 4.17 2.62
CA SER A 116 -9.01 5.16 1.87
C SER A 116 -8.68 6.61 2.26
N PHE A 117 -7.98 6.82 3.37
CA PHE A 117 -7.47 8.12 3.80
C PHE A 117 -5.99 8.32 3.44
N TRP A 118 -5.37 7.41 2.69
CA TRP A 118 -3.99 7.58 2.24
C TRP A 118 -3.89 8.68 1.18
N PRO A 119 -2.68 9.25 0.98
CA PRO A 119 -2.54 10.47 0.18
C PRO A 119 -2.95 10.35 -1.28
N GLU A 120 -2.59 9.24 -1.94
CA GLU A 120 -2.82 9.05 -3.38
C GLU A 120 -3.66 7.80 -3.65
N THR A 121 -4.53 7.85 -4.66
CA THR A 121 -5.33 6.69 -5.09
C THR A 121 -4.44 5.52 -5.48
N ALA A 122 -3.38 5.77 -6.26
CA ALA A 122 -2.38 4.76 -6.66
C ALA A 122 -1.55 4.20 -5.48
N THR A 123 -1.57 4.85 -4.30
CA THR A 123 -0.92 4.37 -3.08
C THR A 123 -1.91 3.64 -2.16
N SER A 124 -3.20 3.93 -2.25
CA SER A 124 -4.27 3.35 -1.43
C SER A 124 -4.60 1.91 -1.86
N ILE A 125 -3.58 1.06 -1.88
CA ILE A 125 -3.65 -0.32 -2.35
C ILE A 125 -2.84 -1.20 -1.40
N ALA A 126 -3.38 -2.37 -1.08
CA ALA A 126 -2.64 -3.36 -0.31
C ALA A 126 -2.99 -4.79 -0.75
N VAL A 127 -2.06 -5.71 -0.54
CA VAL A 127 -2.19 -7.12 -0.90
C VAL A 127 -1.83 -8.03 0.27
N ARG A 128 -2.33 -9.25 0.24
CA ARG A 128 -1.92 -10.34 1.15
C ARG A 128 -2.00 -11.69 0.47
N LEU A 129 -1.37 -12.70 1.05
CA LEU A 129 -1.65 -14.10 0.75
C LEU A 129 -2.71 -14.62 1.72
N ASN A 130 -3.74 -15.26 1.19
CA ASN A 130 -4.71 -16.00 2.01
C ASN A 130 -4.20 -17.40 2.39
N ALA A 131 -5.01 -18.14 3.13
CA ALA A 131 -4.65 -19.50 3.58
C ALA A 131 -4.46 -20.53 2.44
N ARG A 132 -4.91 -20.20 1.21
CA ARG A 132 -4.79 -21.05 0.02
C ARG A 132 -3.68 -20.59 -0.93
N ASP A 133 -2.73 -19.80 -0.45
CA ASP A 133 -1.66 -19.17 -1.24
C ASP A 133 -2.17 -18.31 -2.41
N LYS A 134 -3.38 -17.75 -2.33
CA LYS A 134 -3.90 -16.83 -3.33
C LYS A 134 -3.69 -15.39 -2.88
N ILE A 135 -3.27 -14.54 -3.82
CA ILE A 135 -3.15 -13.11 -3.59
C ILE A 135 -4.53 -12.47 -3.54
N GLU A 136 -4.81 -11.77 -2.46
CA GLU A 136 -5.96 -10.89 -2.31
C GLU A 136 -5.50 -9.43 -2.33
N CYS A 137 -6.37 -8.56 -2.87
CA CYS A 137 -6.09 -7.14 -2.99
C CYS A 137 -7.25 -6.32 -2.43
N ILE A 138 -6.94 -5.25 -1.70
CA ILE A 138 -7.87 -4.18 -1.34
C ILE A 138 -7.42 -2.88 -2.00
N ALA A 139 -8.35 -2.19 -2.65
CA ALA A 139 -8.13 -0.93 -3.37
C ALA A 139 -9.43 -0.11 -3.34
N PRO A 140 -9.64 0.75 -2.34
CA PRO A 140 -10.90 1.50 -2.19
C PRO A 140 -11.24 2.42 -3.35
N TYR A 141 -10.26 2.77 -4.17
CA TYR A 141 -10.42 3.63 -5.35
C TYR A 141 -10.21 2.91 -6.68
N GLY A 142 -10.21 1.56 -6.68
CA GLY A 142 -9.88 0.77 -7.86
C GLY A 142 -8.37 0.68 -8.13
N LEU A 143 -8.03 0.13 -9.28
CA LEU A 143 -6.66 -0.08 -9.74
C LEU A 143 -6.29 0.76 -10.95
N GLU A 144 -7.26 1.44 -11.54
CA GLU A 144 -7.15 2.18 -12.78
C GLU A 144 -6.02 3.22 -12.72
N ASP A 145 -6.05 4.09 -11.71
CA ASP A 145 -5.05 5.15 -11.56
C ASP A 145 -3.62 4.58 -11.39
N LEU A 146 -3.48 3.42 -10.71
CA LEU A 146 -2.20 2.75 -10.57
C LEU A 146 -1.64 2.27 -11.92
N PHE A 147 -2.48 1.61 -12.73
CA PHE A 147 -2.09 1.02 -14.01
C PHE A 147 -1.97 2.05 -15.13
N ASP A 148 -2.73 3.15 -15.06
CA ASP A 148 -2.66 4.30 -15.98
C ASP A 148 -1.51 5.25 -15.63
N LEU A 149 -0.71 4.91 -14.60
CA LEU A 149 0.41 5.72 -14.12
C LEU A 149 -0.04 7.12 -13.65
N LEU A 150 -1.27 7.23 -13.16
CA LEU A 150 -1.86 8.47 -12.71
C LEU A 150 -1.68 8.62 -11.19
N VAL A 151 -1.17 9.76 -10.78
CA VAL A 151 -0.97 10.12 -9.37
C VAL A 151 -1.88 11.29 -9.04
N ILE A 152 -2.94 11.01 -8.30
CA ILE A 152 -3.92 12.00 -7.86
C ILE A 152 -4.18 11.88 -6.37
N PRO A 153 -4.58 12.96 -5.69
CA PRO A 153 -4.94 12.89 -4.28
C PRO A 153 -6.23 12.06 -4.10
N THR A 154 -6.32 11.36 -2.98
CA THR A 154 -7.61 10.77 -2.60
C THR A 154 -8.59 11.87 -2.20
N PRO A 155 -9.92 11.66 -2.33
CA PRO A 155 -10.92 12.67 -1.99
C PRO A 155 -10.91 13.11 -0.52
N LYS A 156 -10.31 12.31 0.34
CA LYS A 156 -10.27 12.51 1.79
C LYS A 156 -8.95 13.09 2.29
N PHE A 157 -8.00 13.37 1.41
CA PHE A 157 -6.69 13.86 1.79
C PHE A 157 -6.54 15.35 1.50
N ASP A 158 -5.83 16.05 2.37
CA ASP A 158 -5.56 17.48 2.23
C ASP A 158 -4.69 17.76 0.99
N LEU A 159 -5.13 18.68 0.14
CA LEU A 159 -4.49 18.97 -1.13
C LEU A 159 -3.14 19.68 -0.99
N GLU A 160 -2.99 20.54 0.04
CA GLU A 160 -1.72 21.25 0.27
C GLU A 160 -0.66 20.26 0.77
N ILE A 161 -1.05 19.39 1.70
CA ILE A 161 -0.18 18.31 2.22
C ILE A 161 0.19 17.35 1.08
N TYR A 162 -0.77 17.01 0.21
CA TYR A 162 -0.51 16.18 -0.97
C TYR A 162 0.52 16.82 -1.89
N ASN A 163 0.36 18.10 -2.25
CA ASN A 163 1.26 18.81 -3.16
C ASN A 163 2.69 18.87 -2.59
N ALA A 164 2.84 19.23 -1.32
CA ALA A 164 4.14 19.24 -0.64
C ALA A 164 4.79 17.84 -0.61
N ARG A 165 3.98 16.79 -0.42
CA ARG A 165 4.45 15.40 -0.45
C ARG A 165 4.94 15.00 -1.85
N ILE A 166 4.21 15.35 -2.93
CA ILE A 166 4.61 15.03 -4.30
C ILE A 166 5.95 15.65 -4.64
N GLU A 167 6.19 16.90 -4.27
CA GLU A 167 7.47 17.58 -4.45
C GLU A 167 8.61 16.82 -3.76
N LYS A 168 8.42 16.45 -2.49
CA LYS A 168 9.42 15.72 -1.71
C LYS A 168 9.70 14.31 -2.24
N LYS A 169 8.71 13.64 -2.83
CA LYS A 169 8.84 12.24 -3.30
C LYS A 169 9.61 12.13 -4.60
N GLU A 170 9.61 13.16 -5.44
CA GLU A 170 10.32 13.21 -6.72
C GLU A 170 10.13 11.95 -7.60
N TRP A 171 8.93 11.38 -7.57
CA TRP A 171 8.65 10.11 -8.24
C TRP A 171 8.88 10.17 -9.76
N SER A 172 8.60 11.29 -10.41
CA SER A 172 8.85 11.50 -11.85
C SER A 172 10.33 11.34 -12.24
N LYS A 173 11.28 11.57 -11.31
CA LYS A 173 12.69 11.29 -11.56
C LYS A 173 13.00 9.79 -11.68
N LYS A 174 12.18 8.94 -11.02
CA LYS A 174 12.33 7.48 -11.04
C LYS A 174 11.45 6.84 -12.13
N TRP A 175 10.26 7.38 -12.34
CA TRP A 175 9.23 6.87 -13.25
C TRP A 175 8.72 8.03 -14.11
N ASP A 176 9.34 8.22 -15.26
CA ASP A 176 9.16 9.35 -16.15
C ASP A 176 7.80 9.38 -16.91
N LYS A 177 7.11 8.22 -16.96
CA LYS A 177 5.77 8.13 -17.56
C LYS A 177 4.64 8.49 -16.60
N LEU A 178 4.94 8.82 -15.33
CA LEU A 178 3.91 9.20 -14.37
C LEU A 178 3.23 10.50 -14.75
N LYS A 179 1.91 10.49 -14.67
CA LYS A 179 1.04 11.67 -14.84
C LYS A 179 0.64 12.14 -13.44
N ILE A 180 1.21 13.25 -12.99
CA ILE A 180 0.96 13.78 -11.65
C ILE A 180 0.01 14.96 -11.76
N GLU A 181 -1.20 14.81 -11.20
CA GLU A 181 -2.18 15.88 -11.10
C GLU A 181 -2.11 16.53 -9.72
N ARG A 182 -2.17 17.86 -9.68
CA ARG A 182 -2.07 18.66 -8.45
C ARG A 182 -3.42 19.25 -8.03
N THR A 183 -4.48 18.87 -8.69
CA THR A 183 -5.86 19.27 -8.41
C THR A 183 -6.68 18.07 -7.99
N ALA A 184 -7.65 18.28 -7.09
CA ALA A 184 -8.58 17.23 -6.74
C ALA A 184 -9.42 16.82 -7.95
N LYS A 185 -9.44 15.53 -8.29
CA LYS A 185 -10.39 15.00 -9.28
C LYS A 185 -11.80 15.14 -8.69
N MET A 186 -12.70 15.80 -9.40
CA MET A 186 -14.11 15.75 -9.01
C MET A 186 -14.61 14.32 -9.24
N PHE A 187 -14.73 13.56 -8.15
CA PHE A 187 -15.37 12.25 -8.20
C PHE A 187 -16.87 12.48 -8.27
N PHE A 188 -17.43 12.42 -9.49
CA PHE A 188 -18.87 12.34 -9.63
C PHE A 188 -19.31 10.98 -9.08
N THR A 189 -19.96 10.98 -7.93
CA THR A 189 -20.73 9.81 -7.46
C THR A 189 -21.83 9.54 -8.50
N LYS A 190 -21.73 8.38 -9.17
CA LYS A 190 -22.83 7.81 -9.95
C LYS A 190 -23.81 7.13 -9.02
#